data_758f36c5c2d76e3b03e8ee2c4ea05370
#
_entry.id   758f36c5c2d76e3b03e8ee2c4ea05370
#
_cell.length_a   1.000
_cell.length_b   1.000
_cell.length_c   1.000
_cell.angle_alpha   90.00
_cell.angle_beta   90.00
_cell.angle_gamma   90.00
#
_symmetry.space_group_name_H-M   'P 1'
#
loop_
_entity.id
_entity.type
_entity.pdbx_description
1 polymer ?
#
loop_
_entity_poly.entity_id
_entity_poly.type
_entity_poly.pdbx_seq_one_letter_code
_entity_poly.pdbx_strand_id
1 'polypeptide(L)'
;MRKNACCFTGHREIPPEDREPLRAALLSEIQRLYAEKGVTEFYTGGARGFDTMAAEAVLKIREALPVRLHLILPCKEQSDRWHFAEKRRYREILKQADTAEFLFERYTPDCMLRRDD
;
A
#
# COMPACT_ATOMS: atom_id res chain seq x y z
N MET A 1 6.81 -14.97 13.45
CA MET A 1 5.71 -14.95 12.53
C MET A 1 4.64 -13.94 12.93
N ARG A 2 4.08 -13.27 11.98
CA ARG A 2 3.12 -12.21 12.26
C ARG A 2 1.70 -12.67 12.07
N LYS A 3 1.10 -13.11 13.15
CA LYS A 3 -0.28 -13.60 13.11
C LYS A 3 -1.28 -12.49 12.75
N ASN A 4 -0.93 -11.25 13.10
CA ASN A 4 -1.85 -10.13 12.96
C ASN A 4 -1.45 -9.17 11.84
N ALA A 5 -0.81 -9.71 10.81
CA ALA A 5 -0.35 -8.91 9.69
C ALA A 5 -0.97 -9.36 8.38
N CYS A 6 -1.16 -8.43 7.47
CA CYS A 6 -1.68 -8.69 6.14
C CYS A 6 -0.86 -7.91 5.13
N CYS A 7 -0.57 -8.54 3.99
CA CYS A 7 0.21 -7.93 2.93
C CYS A 7 -0.64 -7.81 1.67
N PHE A 8 -0.68 -6.61 1.09
CA PHE A 8 -1.44 -6.37 -0.13
C PHE A 8 -0.52 -6.30 -1.34
N THR A 9 -0.96 -6.91 -2.43
CA THR A 9 -0.25 -6.84 -3.69
C THR A 9 -1.27 -6.95 -4.82
N GLY A 10 -1.04 -6.27 -5.95
CA GLY A 10 -1.99 -6.29 -7.04
C GLY A 10 -1.47 -5.55 -8.27
N HIS A 11 -2.38 -5.31 -9.20
CA HIS A 11 -2.03 -4.72 -10.48
C HIS A 11 -1.72 -3.23 -10.36
N ARG A 12 -0.79 -2.77 -11.19
CA ARG A 12 -0.42 -1.36 -11.21
C ARG A 12 -1.47 -0.48 -11.85
N GLU A 13 -2.25 -1.05 -12.75
CA GLU A 13 -3.27 -0.30 -13.44
C GLU A 13 -4.63 -0.89 -13.15
N ILE A 14 -5.56 -0.02 -12.78
CA ILE A 14 -6.91 -0.41 -12.44
C ILE A 14 -7.84 0.39 -13.35
N PRO A 15 -8.69 -0.29 -14.14
CA PRO A 15 -9.64 0.43 -15.00
C PRO A 15 -10.51 1.37 -14.17
N PRO A 16 -10.83 2.56 -14.68
CA PRO A 16 -11.63 3.52 -13.92
C PRO A 16 -12.94 2.95 -13.39
N GLU A 17 -13.60 2.10 -14.17
CA GLU A 17 -14.88 1.52 -13.77
C GLU A 17 -14.74 0.56 -12.60
N ASP A 18 -13.53 0.05 -12.34
CA ASP A 18 -13.29 -0.90 -11.24
C ASP A 18 -12.83 -0.24 -9.96
N ARG A 19 -12.51 1.07 -10.00
CA ARG A 19 -11.90 1.73 -8.85
C ARG A 19 -12.81 1.82 -7.63
N GLU A 20 -14.04 2.26 -7.82
CA GLU A 20 -14.93 2.38 -6.68
C GLU A 20 -15.33 1.03 -6.07
N PRO A 21 -15.70 0.03 -6.89
CA PRO A 21 -15.97 -1.29 -6.33
C PRO A 21 -14.78 -1.86 -5.58
N LEU A 22 -13.57 -1.67 -6.12
CA LEU A 22 -12.38 -2.19 -5.48
C LEU A 22 -12.08 -1.46 -4.18
N ARG A 23 -12.24 -0.14 -4.18
CA ARG A 23 -12.03 0.64 -2.96
C ARG A 23 -12.97 0.20 -1.87
N ALA A 24 -14.24 0.00 -2.21
CA ALA A 24 -15.23 -0.46 -1.24
C ALA A 24 -14.88 -1.86 -0.73
N ALA A 25 -14.43 -2.74 -1.62
CA ALA A 25 -14.04 -4.09 -1.24
C ALA A 25 -12.84 -4.08 -0.30
N LEU A 26 -11.86 -3.20 -0.58
CA LEU A 26 -10.69 -3.08 0.27
C LEU A 26 -11.04 -2.59 1.67
N LEU A 27 -11.88 -1.57 1.75
CA LEU A 27 -12.32 -1.05 3.04
C LEU A 27 -13.03 -2.13 3.85
N SER A 28 -13.91 -2.87 3.19
CA SER A 28 -14.66 -3.92 3.84
C SER A 28 -13.75 -5.06 4.31
N GLU A 29 -12.78 -5.43 3.48
CA GLU A 29 -11.88 -6.52 3.81
C GLU A 29 -10.95 -6.16 4.97
N ILE A 30 -10.46 -4.94 5.00
CA ILE A 30 -9.60 -4.50 6.11
C ILE A 30 -10.38 -4.53 7.42
N GLN A 31 -11.61 -4.04 7.40
CA GLN A 31 -12.45 -4.06 8.58
C GLN A 31 -12.74 -5.49 9.03
N ARG A 32 -13.01 -6.38 8.09
CA ARG A 32 -13.28 -7.78 8.38
C ARG A 32 -12.05 -8.46 8.99
N LEU A 33 -10.89 -8.23 8.41
CA LEU A 33 -9.65 -8.82 8.94
C LEU A 33 -9.37 -8.35 10.34
N TYR A 34 -9.61 -7.07 10.61
CA TYR A 34 -9.45 -6.57 11.96
C TYR A 34 -10.43 -7.21 12.93
N ALA A 35 -11.71 -7.23 12.57
CA ALA A 35 -12.76 -7.69 13.46
C ALA A 35 -12.72 -9.20 13.71
N GLU A 36 -12.44 -9.98 12.67
CA GLU A 36 -12.52 -11.43 12.77
C GLU A 36 -11.18 -12.10 13.05
N LYS A 37 -10.08 -11.50 12.63
CA LYS A 37 -8.77 -12.12 12.73
C LYS A 37 -7.79 -11.32 13.57
N GLY A 38 -8.19 -10.17 14.05
CA GLY A 38 -7.31 -9.32 14.87
C GLY A 38 -6.13 -8.74 14.11
N VAL A 39 -6.26 -8.58 12.79
CA VAL A 39 -5.16 -8.03 11.98
C VAL A 39 -5.06 -6.54 12.21
N THR A 40 -3.91 -6.08 12.66
CA THR A 40 -3.64 -4.65 12.93
C THR A 40 -2.51 -4.09 12.08
N GLU A 41 -1.68 -4.93 11.47
CA GLU A 41 -0.53 -4.49 10.71
C GLU A 41 -0.75 -4.79 9.24
N PHE A 42 -0.76 -3.74 8.41
CA PHE A 42 -1.01 -3.88 6.98
C PHE A 42 0.21 -3.40 6.20
N TYR A 43 0.68 -4.22 5.29
CA TYR A 43 1.88 -3.97 4.50
C TYR A 43 1.54 -3.84 3.03
N THR A 44 2.17 -2.89 2.36
CA THR A 44 2.01 -2.75 0.91
C THR A 44 3.31 -2.23 0.31
N GLY A 45 3.51 -2.50 -0.97
CA GLY A 45 4.72 -2.10 -1.67
C GLY A 45 4.75 -0.65 -2.11
N GLY A 46 3.64 0.07 -1.99
CA GLY A 46 3.61 1.47 -2.34
C GLY A 46 3.62 1.76 -3.84
N ALA A 47 3.50 0.74 -4.68
CA ALA A 47 3.40 0.95 -6.12
C ALA A 47 2.08 1.63 -6.46
N ARG A 48 2.01 2.23 -7.64
CA ARG A 48 0.77 2.86 -8.08
C ARG A 48 -0.28 1.77 -8.37
N GLY A 49 -1.53 2.19 -8.51
CA GLY A 49 -2.62 1.27 -8.77
C GLY A 49 -3.12 0.62 -7.50
N PHE A 50 -3.16 -0.70 -7.46
CA PHE A 50 -3.72 -1.43 -6.34
C PHE A 50 -3.02 -1.11 -5.01
N ASP A 51 -1.70 -1.08 -5.02
CA ASP A 51 -0.94 -0.81 -3.79
C ASP A 51 -1.28 0.56 -3.20
N THR A 52 -1.40 1.57 -4.07
CA THR A 52 -1.78 2.91 -3.64
C THR A 52 -3.17 2.90 -3.03
N MET A 53 -4.10 2.24 -3.70
CA MET A 53 -5.48 2.18 -3.24
C MET A 53 -5.58 1.43 -1.91
N ALA A 54 -4.84 0.33 -1.76
CA ALA A 54 -4.83 -0.43 -0.52
C ALA A 54 -4.26 0.41 0.62
N ALA A 55 -3.16 1.13 0.36
CA ALA A 55 -2.56 1.99 1.37
C ALA A 55 -3.54 3.07 1.83
N GLU A 56 -4.22 3.70 0.89
CA GLU A 56 -5.21 4.73 1.22
C GLU A 56 -6.37 4.16 2.02
N ALA A 57 -6.78 2.93 1.71
CA ALA A 57 -7.85 2.28 2.45
C ALA A 57 -7.45 2.03 3.90
N VAL A 58 -6.22 1.57 4.12
CA VAL A 58 -5.74 1.36 5.49
C VAL A 58 -5.70 2.68 6.25
N LEU A 59 -5.21 3.75 5.61
CA LEU A 59 -5.16 5.06 6.26
C LEU A 59 -6.55 5.56 6.62
N LYS A 60 -7.53 5.29 5.77
CA LYS A 60 -8.91 5.69 6.05
C LYS A 60 -9.46 4.92 7.25
N ILE A 61 -9.24 3.62 7.29
CA ILE A 61 -9.70 2.79 8.41
C ILE A 61 -8.99 3.17 9.69
N ARG A 62 -7.72 3.59 9.60
CA ARG A 62 -6.94 3.98 10.76
C ARG A 62 -7.57 5.15 11.53
N GLU A 63 -8.37 5.95 10.85
CA GLU A 63 -9.07 7.05 11.53
C GLU A 63 -10.03 6.54 12.59
N ALA A 64 -10.51 5.31 12.44
CA ALA A 64 -11.51 4.74 13.35
C ALA A 64 -11.02 3.52 14.13
N LEU A 65 -10.06 2.79 13.61
CA LEU A 65 -9.59 1.54 14.20
C LEU A 65 -8.08 1.57 14.42
N PRO A 66 -7.57 0.84 15.42
CA PRO A 66 -6.13 0.86 15.71
C PRO A 66 -5.33 -0.04 14.77
N VAL A 67 -5.31 0.30 13.50
CA VAL A 67 -4.52 -0.41 12.49
C VAL A 67 -3.35 0.46 12.06
N ARG A 68 -2.32 -0.16 11.48
CA ARG A 68 -1.12 0.54 11.04
C ARG A 68 -0.77 0.18 9.61
N LEU A 69 -0.18 1.14 8.93
CA LEU A 69 0.26 0.97 7.54
C LEU A 69 1.78 0.97 7.48
N HIS A 70 2.34 -0.07 6.88
CA HIS A 70 3.77 -0.23 6.70
C HIS A 70 4.07 -0.35 5.22
N LEU A 71 5.04 0.45 4.76
CA LEU A 71 5.45 0.43 3.35
C LEU A 71 6.79 -0.25 3.21
N ILE A 72 6.88 -1.21 2.30
CA ILE A 72 8.13 -1.86 1.94
C ILE A 72 8.38 -1.52 0.50
N LEU A 73 9.29 -0.59 0.26
CA LEU A 73 9.47 0.02 -1.05
C LEU A 73 10.73 -0.48 -1.73
N PRO A 74 10.72 -0.60 -3.07
CA PRO A 74 11.89 -1.11 -3.77
C PRO A 74 13.08 -0.15 -3.69
N CYS A 75 12.83 1.15 -3.84
CA CYS A 75 13.89 2.14 -3.77
C CYS A 75 13.26 3.52 -3.60
N LYS A 76 14.10 4.48 -3.22
CA LYS A 76 13.63 5.84 -2.99
C LYS A 76 13.14 6.53 -4.26
N GLU A 77 13.66 6.11 -5.40
CA GLU A 77 13.37 6.75 -6.68
C GLU A 77 12.23 6.11 -7.45
N GLN A 78 11.49 5.18 -6.85
CA GLN A 78 10.50 4.44 -7.63
C GLN A 78 9.41 5.33 -8.25
N SER A 79 9.11 6.47 -7.65
CA SER A 79 8.03 7.33 -8.14
C SER A 79 8.49 8.41 -9.12
N ASP A 80 9.80 8.47 -9.42
CA ASP A 80 10.34 9.59 -10.21
C ASP A 80 9.73 9.71 -11.60
N ARG A 81 9.30 8.60 -12.20
CA ARG A 81 8.72 8.60 -13.54
C ARG A 81 7.21 8.55 -13.54
N TRP A 82 6.60 8.65 -12.39
CA TRP A 82 5.15 8.60 -12.31
C TRP A 82 4.54 9.94 -12.70
N HIS A 83 3.27 9.89 -13.07
CA HIS A 83 2.49 11.10 -13.30
C HIS A 83 2.46 11.95 -12.04
N PHE A 84 2.33 13.26 -12.25
CA PHE A 84 2.33 14.21 -11.14
C PHE A 84 1.28 13.86 -10.08
N ALA A 85 0.06 13.53 -10.50
CA ALA A 85 -1.00 13.21 -9.56
C ALA A 85 -0.70 11.94 -8.75
N GLU A 86 -0.16 10.91 -9.41
CA GLU A 86 0.21 9.68 -8.73
C GLU A 86 1.37 9.88 -7.77
N LYS A 87 2.33 10.69 -8.18
CA LYS A 87 3.48 11.03 -7.36
C LYS A 87 3.04 11.75 -6.09
N ARG A 88 2.08 12.63 -6.23
CA ARG A 88 1.53 13.40 -5.13
C ARG A 88 0.83 12.49 -4.12
N ARG A 89 0.02 11.56 -4.61
CA ARG A 89 -0.65 10.58 -3.76
C ARG A 89 0.36 9.73 -3.01
N TYR A 90 1.39 9.29 -3.70
CA TYR A 90 2.45 8.49 -3.11
C TYR A 90 3.13 9.24 -1.96
N ARG A 91 3.44 10.51 -2.17
CA ARG A 91 4.07 11.32 -1.14
C ARG A 91 3.18 11.50 0.08
N GLU A 92 1.88 11.66 -0.14
CA GLU A 92 0.94 11.76 0.97
C GLU A 92 0.89 10.48 1.77
N ILE A 93 0.88 9.35 1.09
CA ILE A 93 0.89 8.06 1.74
C ILE A 93 2.17 7.88 2.55
N LEU A 94 3.32 8.26 1.98
CA LEU A 94 4.59 8.17 2.68
C LEU A 94 4.59 8.98 3.98
N LYS A 95 4.01 10.16 3.94
CA LYS A 95 3.94 11.02 5.12
C LYS A 95 3.11 10.39 6.23
N GLN A 96 2.07 9.68 5.87
CA GLN A 96 1.11 9.18 6.83
C GLN A 96 1.36 7.74 7.27
N ALA A 97 2.19 7.00 6.54
CA ALA A 97 2.48 5.61 6.88
C ALA A 97 3.16 5.53 8.25
N ASP A 98 2.87 4.47 8.97
CA ASP A 98 3.49 4.25 10.27
C ASP A 98 4.96 3.91 10.15
N THR A 99 5.33 3.15 9.11
CA THR A 99 6.72 2.90 8.78
C THR A 99 6.90 2.85 7.27
N ALA A 100 8.13 3.08 6.81
CA ALA A 100 8.48 2.95 5.40
C ALA A 100 9.93 2.49 5.32
N GLU A 101 10.17 1.39 4.63
CA GLU A 101 11.51 0.86 4.41
C GLU A 101 11.82 0.84 2.94
N PHE A 102 13.04 1.23 2.60
CA PHE A 102 13.53 1.19 1.23
C PHE A 102 14.56 0.08 1.13
N LEU A 103 14.33 -0.84 0.19
CA LEU A 103 15.24 -1.97 0.02
C LEU A 103 16.54 -1.57 -0.68
N PHE A 104 16.47 -0.54 -1.55
CA PHE A 104 17.62 -0.06 -2.30
C PHE A 104 17.64 1.46 -2.31
N GLU A 105 18.84 2.03 -2.36
CA GLU A 105 18.99 3.48 -2.45
C GLU A 105 18.52 4.03 -3.77
N ARG A 106 18.77 3.28 -4.85
CA ARG A 106 18.47 3.73 -6.20
C ARG A 106 17.67 2.69 -6.94
N TYR A 107 16.91 3.15 -7.93
CA TYR A 107 16.21 2.25 -8.81
C TYR A 107 17.20 1.48 -9.68
N THR A 108 17.02 0.16 -9.71
CA THR A 108 17.72 -0.74 -10.61
C THR A 108 16.70 -1.78 -11.04
N PRO A 109 16.97 -2.52 -12.13
CA PRO A 109 16.06 -3.62 -12.49
C PRO A 109 15.84 -4.60 -11.34
N ASP A 110 16.88 -4.83 -10.53
CA ASP A 110 16.77 -5.74 -9.38
C ASP A 110 15.79 -5.25 -8.33
N CYS A 111 15.70 -3.94 -8.15
CA CYS A 111 14.75 -3.35 -7.23
C CYS A 111 13.34 -3.87 -7.47
N MET A 112 12.92 -3.80 -8.73
CA MET A 112 11.55 -4.17 -9.08
C MET A 112 11.32 -5.66 -8.97
N LEU A 113 12.31 -6.45 -9.36
CA LEU A 113 12.19 -7.89 -9.30
C LEU A 113 12.06 -8.39 -7.86
N ARG A 114 12.85 -7.83 -6.98
CA ARG A 114 12.83 -8.26 -5.57
C ARG A 114 11.57 -7.84 -4.84
N ARG A 115 10.93 -6.77 -5.30
CA ARG A 115 9.70 -6.32 -4.68
C ARG A 115 8.59 -7.36 -4.76
N ASP A 116 8.62 -8.18 -5.78
CA ASP A 116 7.59 -9.18 -6.01
C ASP A 116 7.78 -10.43 -5.15
N ASP A 117 8.89 -10.53 -4.51
CA ASP A 117 9.14 -11.64 -3.59
C ASP A 117 8.46 -11.38 -2.25
#